data_62557eb1cbde63c225ba3f6e05227f9c
#
_entry.id   62557eb1cbde63c225ba3f6e05227f9c
#
_cell.length_a   1.000
_cell.length_b   1.000
_cell.length_c   1.000
_cell.angle_alpha   90.00
_cell.angle_beta   90.00
_cell.angle_gamma   90.00
#
_symmetry.space_group_name_H-M   'P 1'
#
loop_
_entity.id
_entity.type
_entity.pdbx_description
1 polymer ?
#
loop_
_entity_poly.entity_id
_entity_poly.type
_entity_poly.pdbx_seq_one_letter_code
_entity_poly.pdbx_strand_id
1 'polypeptide(L)'
;MKRPSSILALFIGLALPCAAQDAGALPGPQNPTDLDRFILDGMKEAKVPGLAGAVVKKDKVLWTGAYGWANREQKIPVSNDTLFQIASVSKPVTACAVMQLVEQGKLSLDADVNEVLPFPVRNPKHPKVPITLKHLLTHTSGIRDNWNLLEDTW
;
A
#
# COMPACT_ATOMS: atom_id res chain seq x y z
N MET A 1 -13.54 29.56 14.30
CA MET A 1 -12.63 28.52 14.81
C MET A 1 -12.14 27.70 13.62
N LYS A 2 -10.89 27.90 13.21
CA LYS A 2 -10.26 27.15 12.10
C LYS A 2 -9.69 25.85 12.67
N ARG A 3 -10.17 24.69 12.19
CA ARG A 3 -9.60 23.39 12.52
C ARG A 3 -8.25 23.25 11.81
N PRO A 4 -7.20 22.78 12.47
CA PRO A 4 -5.95 22.48 11.80
C PRO A 4 -6.11 21.18 11.00
N SER A 5 -6.01 21.28 9.67
CA SER A 5 -5.95 20.11 8.79
C SER A 5 -4.51 19.56 8.85
N SER A 6 -4.28 18.66 9.78
CA SER A 6 -3.04 17.87 9.81
C SER A 6 -3.38 16.48 9.28
N ILE A 7 -3.12 16.24 7.99
CA ILE A 7 -3.18 14.89 7.44
C ILE A 7 -1.80 14.27 7.72
N LEU A 8 -1.76 13.38 8.70
CA LEU A 8 -0.63 12.50 8.96
C LEU A 8 -0.88 11.22 8.16
N ALA A 9 -0.22 11.06 7.03
CA ALA A 9 -0.23 9.81 6.29
C ALA A 9 0.96 8.96 6.77
N LEU A 10 0.68 7.94 7.57
CA LEU A 10 1.63 6.92 7.98
C LEU A 10 1.46 5.72 7.04
N PHE A 11 2.39 5.52 6.11
CA PHE A 11 2.44 4.32 5.28
C PHE A 11 3.30 3.27 5.96
N ILE A 12 2.68 2.22 6.48
CA ILE A 12 3.38 1.03 6.99
C ILE A 12 3.28 -0.05 5.92
N GLY A 13 4.38 -0.32 5.23
CA GLY A 13 4.50 -1.47 4.36
C GLY A 13 4.69 -2.74 5.21
N LEU A 14 3.69 -3.62 5.25
CA LEU A 14 3.80 -4.94 5.87
C LEU A 14 4.55 -5.89 4.93
N ALA A 15 5.76 -6.27 5.32
CA ALA A 15 6.43 -7.42 4.71
C ALA A 15 5.89 -8.71 5.36
N LEU A 16 5.57 -9.71 4.55
CA LEU A 16 5.15 -11.03 5.01
C LEU A 16 6.26 -11.69 5.86
N PRO A 17 5.92 -12.45 6.91
CA PRO A 17 6.92 -13.03 7.80
C PRO A 17 7.72 -14.12 7.08
N CYS A 18 8.98 -13.85 6.83
CA CYS A 18 9.97 -14.89 6.51
C CYS A 18 10.46 -15.54 7.80
N ALA A 19 10.63 -16.86 7.80
CA ALA A 19 11.01 -17.66 8.97
C ALA A 19 12.21 -17.07 9.73
N ALA A 20 12.07 -16.98 11.05
CA ALA A 20 13.05 -16.42 11.96
C ALA A 20 14.34 -17.26 11.97
N GLN A 21 15.41 -16.71 11.42
CA GLN A 21 16.77 -17.10 11.73
C GLN A 21 17.44 -15.91 12.42
N ASP A 22 18.29 -16.21 13.42
CA ASP A 22 18.97 -15.32 14.36
C ASP A 22 19.10 -13.86 13.89
N ALA A 23 18.36 -13.00 14.54
CA ALA A 23 18.38 -11.57 14.26
C ALA A 23 19.58 -10.95 15.00
N GLY A 24 20.73 -10.91 14.35
CA GLY A 24 21.74 -9.91 14.68
C GLY A 24 21.12 -8.51 14.67
N ALA A 25 21.78 -7.50 15.26
CA ALA A 25 21.28 -6.14 15.30
C ALA A 25 20.84 -5.68 13.89
N LEU A 26 19.63 -5.12 13.78
CA LEU A 26 19.15 -4.57 12.53
C LEU A 26 19.96 -3.32 12.17
N PRO A 27 20.38 -3.16 10.90
CA PRO A 27 21.01 -1.92 10.48
C PRO A 27 20.06 -0.74 10.65
N GLY A 28 20.63 0.39 11.06
CA GLY A 28 19.93 1.64 11.30
C GLY A 28 20.92 2.80 11.35
N PRO A 29 20.48 4.01 11.73
CA PRO A 29 21.37 5.17 11.82
C PRO A 29 22.47 4.97 12.87
N GLN A 30 23.67 5.52 12.62
CA GLN A 30 24.83 5.39 13.55
C GLN A 30 24.58 6.08 14.90
N ASN A 31 23.82 7.17 14.90
CA ASN A 31 23.43 7.90 16.12
C ASN A 31 21.89 7.94 16.22
N PRO A 32 21.25 6.86 16.71
CA PRO A 32 19.80 6.74 16.71
C PRO A 32 19.16 7.74 17.68
N THR A 33 18.14 8.44 17.20
CA THR A 33 17.23 9.25 18.00
C THR A 33 16.29 8.36 18.84
N ASP A 34 15.46 8.94 19.70
CA ASP A 34 14.44 8.18 20.44
C ASP A 34 13.40 7.57 19.49
N LEU A 35 13.07 8.26 18.39
CA LEU A 35 12.19 7.73 17.36
C LEU A 35 12.81 6.52 16.66
N ASP A 36 14.10 6.60 16.32
CA ASP A 36 14.81 5.49 15.68
C ASP A 36 14.84 4.25 16.58
N ARG A 37 15.09 4.43 17.90
CA ARG A 37 15.07 3.33 18.87
C ARG A 37 13.67 2.72 18.97
N PHE A 38 12.64 3.53 19.06
CA PHE A 38 11.26 3.07 19.09
C PHE A 38 10.91 2.23 17.84
N ILE A 39 11.33 2.68 16.65
CA ILE A 39 11.12 1.95 15.40
C ILE A 39 11.89 0.62 15.41
N LEU A 40 13.17 0.63 15.77
CA LEU A 40 14.01 -0.57 15.81
C LEU A 40 13.50 -1.61 16.80
N ASP A 41 13.05 -1.18 17.96
CA ASP A 41 12.47 -2.06 18.98
C ASP A 41 11.15 -2.66 18.50
N GLY A 42 10.26 -1.85 17.90
CA GLY A 42 9.02 -2.34 17.29
C GLY A 42 9.26 -3.31 16.14
N MET A 43 10.24 -3.04 15.27
CA MET A 43 10.63 -3.95 14.20
C MET A 43 11.12 -5.30 14.74
N LYS A 44 11.92 -5.28 15.81
CA LYS A 44 12.43 -6.50 16.46
C LYS A 44 11.30 -7.32 17.07
N GLU A 45 10.39 -6.67 17.80
CA GLU A 45 9.22 -7.31 18.41
C GLU A 45 8.30 -7.93 17.36
N ALA A 46 7.96 -7.16 16.32
CA ALA A 46 7.09 -7.59 15.23
C ALA A 46 7.79 -8.47 14.16
N LYS A 47 9.11 -8.74 14.31
CA LYS A 47 9.94 -9.51 13.36
C LYS A 47 9.91 -8.92 11.93
N VAL A 48 9.84 -7.59 11.81
CA VAL A 48 9.88 -6.89 10.53
C VAL A 48 11.34 -6.78 10.05
N PRO A 49 11.69 -7.35 8.89
CA PRO A 49 13.08 -7.40 8.43
C PRO A 49 13.61 -6.07 7.91
N GLY A 50 12.74 -5.24 7.35
CA GLY A 50 13.10 -3.94 6.77
C GLY A 50 11.94 -2.97 6.76
N LEU A 51 12.22 -1.68 6.95
CA LEU A 51 11.25 -0.61 7.00
C LEU A 51 11.81 0.68 6.40
N ALA A 52 11.00 1.37 5.62
CA ALA A 52 11.26 2.76 5.27
C ALA A 52 10.05 3.62 5.65
N GLY A 53 10.29 4.82 6.11
CA GLY A 53 9.24 5.74 6.53
C GLY A 53 9.58 7.19 6.17
N ALA A 54 8.51 8.00 6.02
CA ALA A 54 8.64 9.43 5.82
C ALA A 54 7.53 10.19 6.55
N VAL A 55 7.84 11.36 7.04
CA VAL A 55 6.86 12.31 7.57
C VAL A 55 6.85 13.54 6.66
N VAL A 56 5.68 13.81 6.08
CA VAL A 56 5.48 14.96 5.19
C VAL A 56 4.45 15.90 5.81
N LYS A 57 4.75 17.20 5.81
CA LYS A 57 3.84 18.24 6.27
C LYS A 57 3.80 19.37 5.24
N LYS A 58 2.60 19.64 4.72
CA LYS A 58 2.42 20.50 3.55
C LYS A 58 3.36 19.95 2.45
N ASP A 59 4.07 20.68 1.72
CA ASP A 59 4.93 20.22 0.63
C ASP A 59 6.38 19.91 1.05
N LYS A 60 6.63 19.69 2.34
CA LYS A 60 7.97 19.45 2.88
C LYS A 60 8.07 18.08 3.54
N VAL A 61 9.11 17.34 3.17
CA VAL A 61 9.56 16.16 3.89
C VAL A 61 10.25 16.64 5.17
N LEU A 62 9.70 16.27 6.32
CA LEU A 62 10.24 16.64 7.62
C LEU A 62 11.21 15.59 8.16
N TRP A 63 10.99 14.34 7.79
CA TRP A 63 11.78 13.22 8.26
C TRP A 63 11.69 12.07 7.26
N THR A 64 12.78 11.33 7.12
CA THR A 64 12.85 10.02 6.47
C THR A 64 13.67 9.08 7.30
N GLY A 65 13.31 7.81 7.33
CA GLY A 65 14.06 6.76 8.00
C GLY A 65 14.08 5.48 7.18
N ALA A 66 15.21 4.79 7.22
CA ALA A 66 15.42 3.50 6.56
C ALA A 66 16.10 2.55 7.55
N TYR A 67 15.53 1.37 7.77
CA TYR A 67 15.93 0.45 8.83
C TYR A 67 15.89 -1.00 8.36
N GLY A 68 16.80 -1.82 8.88
CA GLY A 68 16.82 -3.24 8.60
C GLY A 68 17.32 -3.58 7.20
N TRP A 69 16.90 -4.72 6.70
CA TRP A 69 17.44 -5.37 5.52
C TRP A 69 16.42 -5.35 4.37
N ALA A 70 16.84 -4.86 3.21
CA ALA A 70 16.12 -5.05 1.94
C ALA A 70 16.30 -6.50 1.43
N ASN A 71 17.50 -7.06 1.64
CA ASN A 71 17.78 -8.46 1.40
C ASN A 71 18.67 -9.01 2.54
N ARG A 72 18.13 -9.93 3.32
CA ARG A 72 18.83 -10.50 4.49
C ARG A 72 19.95 -11.44 4.10
N GLU A 73 19.77 -12.24 3.06
CA GLU A 73 20.75 -13.23 2.59
C GLU A 73 21.99 -12.53 2.04
N GLN A 74 21.79 -11.50 1.24
CA GLN A 74 22.85 -10.71 0.63
C GLN A 74 23.35 -9.56 1.54
N LYS A 75 22.77 -9.40 2.74
CA LYS A 75 23.07 -8.33 3.70
C LYS A 75 22.96 -6.92 3.06
N ILE A 76 21.95 -6.70 2.20
CA ILE A 76 21.66 -5.41 1.61
C ILE A 76 20.75 -4.65 2.57
N PRO A 77 21.18 -3.49 3.12
CA PRO A 77 20.33 -2.71 4.00
C PRO A 77 19.22 -1.98 3.22
N VAL A 78 18.14 -1.63 3.92
CA VAL A 78 17.13 -0.70 3.39
C VAL A 78 17.75 0.68 3.25
N SER A 79 17.45 1.35 2.16
CA SER A 79 17.80 2.74 1.88
C SER A 79 16.56 3.54 1.43
N ASN A 80 16.71 4.84 1.25
CA ASN A 80 15.61 5.67 0.72
C ASN A 80 15.23 5.32 -0.73
N ASP A 81 16.10 4.59 -1.44
CA ASP A 81 15.89 4.15 -2.82
C ASP A 81 15.39 2.69 -2.90
N THR A 82 15.18 2.05 -1.76
CA THR A 82 14.68 0.67 -1.73
C THR A 82 13.23 0.62 -2.19
N LEU A 83 12.95 -0.22 -3.20
CA LEU A 83 11.60 -0.45 -3.68
C LEU A 83 10.88 -1.44 -2.77
N PHE A 84 9.70 -1.05 -2.30
CA PHE A 84 8.82 -1.91 -1.52
C PHE A 84 7.57 -2.28 -2.34
N GLN A 85 7.17 -3.52 -2.23
CA GLN A 85 5.87 -3.95 -2.73
C GLN A 85 4.77 -3.40 -1.82
N ILE A 86 3.95 -2.50 -2.35
CA ILE A 86 2.93 -1.79 -1.57
C ILE A 86 1.55 -2.46 -1.59
N ALA A 87 1.42 -3.59 -2.30
CA ALA A 87 0.20 -4.40 -2.37
C ALA A 87 -1.07 -3.53 -2.54
N SER A 88 -2.05 -3.67 -1.66
CA SER A 88 -3.34 -2.96 -1.74
C SER A 88 -3.25 -1.44 -1.55
N VAL A 89 -2.13 -0.90 -1.12
CA VAL A 89 -1.90 0.56 -1.11
C VAL A 89 -1.88 1.14 -2.54
N SER A 90 -1.69 0.30 -3.55
CA SER A 90 -1.87 0.68 -4.97
C SER A 90 -3.30 1.08 -5.33
N LYS A 91 -4.32 0.57 -4.59
CA LYS A 91 -5.74 0.83 -4.89
C LYS A 91 -6.12 2.32 -4.78
N PRO A 92 -5.75 3.06 -3.73
CA PRO A 92 -5.98 4.51 -3.69
C PRO A 92 -5.33 5.27 -4.86
N VAL A 93 -4.14 4.86 -5.30
CA VAL A 93 -3.48 5.49 -6.47
C VAL A 93 -4.31 5.25 -7.73
N THR A 94 -4.77 4.01 -7.95
CA THR A 94 -5.68 3.67 -9.05
C THR A 94 -6.99 4.45 -8.95
N ALA A 95 -7.56 4.57 -7.75
CA ALA A 95 -8.78 5.34 -7.52
C ALA A 95 -8.60 6.83 -7.89
N CYS A 96 -7.47 7.44 -7.54
CA CYS A 96 -7.15 8.81 -7.95
C CYS A 96 -7.10 8.95 -9.49
N ALA A 97 -6.47 8.00 -10.19
CA ALA A 97 -6.43 8.02 -11.65
C ALA A 97 -7.83 7.89 -12.28
N VAL A 98 -8.67 7.00 -11.74
CA VAL A 98 -10.07 6.87 -12.16
C VAL A 98 -10.83 8.16 -11.91
N MET A 99 -10.68 8.80 -10.76
CA MET A 99 -11.34 10.07 -10.45
C MET A 99 -10.91 11.22 -11.36
N GLN A 100 -9.64 11.25 -11.78
CA GLN A 100 -9.21 12.22 -12.79
C GLN A 100 -9.94 12.04 -14.14
N LEU A 101 -10.19 10.79 -14.54
CA LEU A 101 -10.97 10.53 -15.75
C LEU A 101 -12.45 10.90 -15.59
N VAL A 102 -13.00 10.73 -14.38
CA VAL A 102 -14.37 11.20 -14.07
C VAL A 102 -14.45 12.73 -14.12
N GLU A 103 -13.49 13.43 -13.51
CA GLU A 103 -13.43 14.91 -13.58
C GLU A 103 -13.31 15.43 -15.01
N GLN A 104 -12.62 14.69 -15.89
CA GLN A 104 -12.51 15.01 -17.33
C GLN A 104 -13.76 14.64 -18.14
N GLY A 105 -14.81 14.09 -17.51
CA GLY A 105 -16.01 13.61 -18.18
C GLY A 105 -15.81 12.38 -19.09
N LYS A 106 -14.67 11.69 -18.98
CA LYS A 106 -14.36 10.48 -19.77
C LYS A 106 -14.94 9.21 -19.17
N LEU A 107 -15.22 9.19 -17.89
CA LEU A 107 -15.84 8.09 -17.16
C LEU A 107 -16.97 8.63 -16.28
N SER A 108 -17.97 7.77 -16.01
CA SER A 108 -19.01 8.03 -15.02
C SER A 108 -18.92 7.01 -13.89
N LEU A 109 -19.08 7.47 -12.66
CA LEU A 109 -19.10 6.58 -11.49
C LEU A 109 -20.26 5.59 -11.50
N ASP A 110 -21.38 6.00 -12.09
CA ASP A 110 -22.62 5.21 -12.13
C ASP A 110 -22.78 4.43 -13.44
N ALA A 111 -21.85 4.56 -14.41
CA ALA A 111 -21.86 3.76 -15.63
C ALA A 111 -21.53 2.30 -15.36
N ASP A 112 -22.13 1.40 -16.15
CA ASP A 112 -21.78 -0.02 -16.13
C ASP A 112 -20.33 -0.22 -16.59
N VAL A 113 -19.54 -0.96 -15.82
CA VAL A 113 -18.15 -1.22 -16.18
C VAL A 113 -17.98 -1.93 -17.53
N ASN A 114 -19.02 -2.61 -18.00
CA ASN A 114 -19.02 -3.25 -19.32
C ASN A 114 -19.08 -2.27 -20.49
N GLU A 115 -19.34 -1.00 -20.25
CA GLU A 115 -19.27 0.04 -21.29
C GLU A 115 -17.82 0.39 -21.65
N VAL A 116 -16.88 0.10 -20.75
CA VAL A 116 -15.47 0.47 -20.91
C VAL A 116 -14.53 -0.72 -20.91
N LEU A 117 -14.93 -1.86 -20.34
CA LEU A 117 -14.12 -3.06 -20.29
C LEU A 117 -14.29 -3.91 -21.57
N PRO A 118 -13.21 -4.51 -22.12
CA PRO A 118 -13.27 -5.36 -23.29
C PRO A 118 -13.80 -6.77 -23.03
N PHE A 119 -14.21 -7.06 -21.80
CA PHE A 119 -14.74 -8.35 -21.34
C PHE A 119 -15.91 -8.14 -20.40
N PRO A 120 -16.90 -9.07 -20.34
CA PRO A 120 -18.06 -8.91 -19.50
C PRO A 120 -17.73 -9.16 -18.02
N VAL A 121 -18.21 -8.26 -17.17
CA VAL A 121 -18.13 -8.36 -15.71
C VAL A 121 -19.54 -8.34 -15.12
N ARG A 122 -19.96 -9.44 -14.50
CA ARG A 122 -21.27 -9.59 -13.85
C ARG A 122 -21.15 -10.47 -12.63
N ASN A 123 -22.03 -10.22 -11.66
CA ASN A 123 -22.25 -11.16 -10.57
C ASN A 123 -23.10 -12.33 -11.07
N PRO A 124 -22.63 -13.60 -11.01
CA PRO A 124 -23.39 -14.74 -11.51
C PRO A 124 -24.75 -14.93 -10.84
N LYS A 125 -24.90 -14.50 -9.58
CA LYS A 125 -26.16 -14.55 -8.83
C LYS A 125 -27.10 -13.41 -9.19
N HIS A 126 -26.60 -12.35 -9.78
CA HIS A 126 -27.35 -11.15 -10.16
C HIS A 126 -26.95 -10.66 -11.56
N PRO A 127 -27.13 -11.50 -12.61
CA PRO A 127 -26.56 -11.22 -13.95
C PRO A 127 -27.18 -10.01 -14.65
N LYS A 128 -28.35 -9.57 -14.20
CA LYS A 128 -29.06 -8.40 -14.76
C LYS A 128 -28.69 -7.09 -14.07
N VAL A 129 -27.98 -7.14 -12.93
CA VAL A 129 -27.61 -5.95 -12.18
C VAL A 129 -26.25 -5.44 -12.69
N PRO A 130 -26.14 -4.21 -13.14
CA PRO A 130 -24.87 -3.63 -13.57
C PRO A 130 -23.91 -3.49 -12.39
N ILE A 131 -22.63 -3.72 -12.64
CA ILE A 131 -21.55 -3.35 -11.73
C ILE A 131 -20.99 -2.03 -12.22
N THR A 132 -20.92 -1.03 -11.34
CA THR A 132 -20.45 0.30 -11.68
C THR A 132 -19.05 0.57 -11.12
N LEU A 133 -18.37 1.61 -11.64
CA LEU A 133 -17.09 2.07 -11.07
C LEU A 133 -17.25 2.42 -9.58
N LYS A 134 -18.37 3.01 -9.19
CA LYS A 134 -18.68 3.30 -7.79
C LYS A 134 -18.68 2.04 -6.93
N HIS A 135 -19.31 0.94 -7.41
CA HIS A 135 -19.31 -0.33 -6.69
C HIS A 135 -17.89 -0.88 -6.52
N LEU A 136 -17.02 -0.74 -7.53
CA LEU A 136 -15.62 -1.18 -7.43
C LEU A 136 -14.84 -0.33 -6.41
N LEU A 137 -14.93 0.99 -6.52
CA LEU A 137 -14.21 1.93 -5.65
C LEU A 137 -14.62 1.84 -4.18
N THR A 138 -15.87 1.45 -3.91
CA THR A 138 -16.41 1.31 -2.54
C THR A 138 -16.42 -0.14 -2.04
N HIS A 139 -15.85 -1.09 -2.80
CA HIS A 139 -15.84 -2.52 -2.45
C HIS A 139 -17.24 -3.14 -2.25
N THR A 140 -18.25 -2.67 -2.98
CA THR A 140 -19.64 -3.14 -2.89
C THR A 140 -20.10 -3.92 -4.12
N SER A 141 -19.19 -4.27 -5.04
CA SER A 141 -19.49 -4.97 -6.29
C SER A 141 -19.89 -6.43 -6.10
N GLY A 142 -19.57 -7.06 -4.96
CA GLY A 142 -19.75 -8.49 -4.73
C GLY A 142 -18.75 -9.39 -5.48
N ILE A 143 -17.76 -8.80 -6.16
CA ILE A 143 -16.64 -9.55 -6.75
C ILE A 143 -15.75 -10.06 -5.63
N ARG A 144 -15.28 -11.31 -5.76
CA ARG A 144 -14.35 -11.95 -4.83
C ARG A 144 -13.02 -12.20 -5.51
N ASP A 145 -11.95 -12.18 -4.71
CA ASP A 145 -10.64 -12.64 -5.15
C ASP A 145 -10.69 -14.12 -5.48
N ASN A 146 -10.05 -14.51 -6.56
CA ASN A 146 -9.82 -15.91 -6.90
C ASN A 146 -8.38 -16.26 -6.54
N TRP A 147 -8.17 -16.67 -5.31
CA TRP A 147 -6.85 -17.00 -4.77
C TRP A 147 -6.14 -18.10 -5.56
N ASN A 148 -6.88 -19.08 -6.13
CA ASN A 148 -6.29 -20.13 -6.95
C ASN A 148 -5.62 -19.58 -8.23
N LEU A 149 -6.08 -18.46 -8.77
CA LEU A 149 -5.44 -17.80 -9.91
C LEU A 149 -4.28 -16.89 -9.46
N LEU A 150 -4.28 -16.45 -8.20
CA LEU A 150 -3.26 -15.53 -7.68
C LEU A 150 -2.03 -16.28 -7.17
N GLU A 151 -2.19 -17.52 -6.69
CA GLU A 151 -1.08 -18.36 -6.20
C GLU A 151 -0.07 -18.72 -7.30
N ASP A 152 -0.52 -18.82 -8.55
CA ASP A 152 0.34 -19.15 -9.70
C ASP A 152 1.07 -17.92 -10.30
N THR A 153 0.87 -16.71 -9.75
CA THR A 153 1.39 -15.45 -10.33
C THR A 153 2.47 -14.77 -9.49
N TRP A 154 2.88 -15.35 -8.36
CA TRP A 154 3.89 -14.78 -7.43
C TRP A 154 5.16 -15.62 -7.34
#